data_6e72b8e6d712e60ff63e937852e5f826
#
_entry.id   6e72b8e6d712e60ff63e937852e5f826
#
_cell.length_a   1.000
_cell.length_b   1.000
_cell.length_c   1.000
_cell.angle_alpha   90.00
_cell.angle_beta   90.00
_cell.angle_gamma   90.00
#
_symmetry.space_group_name_H-M   'P 1'
#
loop_
_entity.id
_entity.type
_entity.pdbx_description
1 polymer ?
#
loop_
_entity_poly.entity_id
_entity_poly.type
_entity_poly.pdbx_seq_one_letter_code
_entity_poly.pdbx_strand_id
1 'polypeptide(L)'
;MFTDARSVAAESTLQADICIVGAGIAGISIAREFIGRPESVVLLEGGGLEFTKSLRDLPTVLRRHTLGEQALASGLSAGQPYYPLRFTRVRAFGGSSRAWHEHRGVHARPFDAIDFGTRDGLPEHGWPIDRAQLDAFYERAQQLCALGPFAYDTKEWEAQGYGAPLPLDPKLVTSVIFQFGKRSRFNRYADDFARAKNVNLVLHATAVHLADRGGRVVRMDCATLSGNRFSVHARTFVLAAGAIETARLLLVSRDSRPAGIGNDRDLVGRSFMEHPDVAAGYLIPDPGLDRSAFRLYQHQGTGEDLMIEAMFRLSDSVLRKERLLNSVLRLRHTYRSGMTAAVRSAQVVRRSVHYAVPTPGLARHALRTVLGAPQILRHYATWRSGRPTEVFGIDVMAEQAPTMSSRVRLAQRRDRLGVPMTILDWRLTSADWDSIRRTVEIFGGAVREAGVGTVISTLGVEKHPPAVFGNWHHLGTTRMHRDPARGVVDENCRVHEMTNLYIAGGSVFPTGGYANPSLTIVALSLRLADHLRSTPN
;
A
#
# COMPACT_ATOMS: atom_id res chain seq x y z
N MET A 1 5.71 -10.84 -25.87
CA MET A 1 5.86 -9.84 -26.97
C MET A 1 5.60 -8.45 -26.39
N PHE A 2 6.31 -7.43 -26.89
CA PHE A 2 6.05 -6.03 -26.52
C PHE A 2 5.45 -5.28 -27.69
N THR A 3 4.38 -4.54 -27.43
CA THR A 3 3.74 -3.63 -28.39
C THR A 3 3.76 -2.21 -27.84
N ASP A 4 4.20 -1.25 -28.65
CA ASP A 4 4.05 0.16 -28.30
C ASP A 4 2.69 0.65 -28.84
N ALA A 5 1.79 1.05 -27.94
CA ALA A 5 0.45 1.51 -28.30
C ALA A 5 0.44 2.73 -29.22
N ARG A 6 1.53 3.50 -29.25
CA ARG A 6 1.67 4.67 -30.15
C ARG A 6 1.84 4.26 -31.60
N SER A 7 2.25 3.01 -31.87
CA SER A 7 2.40 2.43 -33.22
C SER A 7 1.26 1.51 -33.62
N VAL A 8 0.32 1.20 -32.72
CA VAL A 8 -0.89 0.43 -33.04
C VAL A 8 -1.74 1.25 -34.00
N ALA A 9 -2.32 0.61 -35.03
CA ALA A 9 -3.16 1.31 -35.99
C ALA A 9 -4.35 1.98 -35.29
N ALA A 10 -4.63 3.23 -35.65
CA ALA A 10 -5.76 3.98 -35.07
C ALA A 10 -7.08 3.25 -35.36
N GLU A 11 -8.00 3.33 -34.39
CA GLU A 11 -9.33 2.67 -34.42
C GLU A 11 -9.28 1.14 -34.62
N SER A 12 -8.10 0.52 -34.47
CA SER A 12 -7.99 -0.94 -34.55
C SER A 12 -8.47 -1.62 -33.26
N THR A 13 -8.66 -2.94 -33.37
CA THR A 13 -9.10 -3.76 -32.24
C THR A 13 -8.10 -4.91 -32.01
N LEU A 14 -7.56 -4.99 -30.81
CA LEU A 14 -6.81 -6.15 -30.34
C LEU A 14 -7.77 -7.21 -29.81
N GLN A 15 -7.49 -8.47 -30.10
CA GLN A 15 -8.27 -9.61 -29.62
C GLN A 15 -7.44 -10.42 -28.62
N ALA A 16 -8.07 -10.88 -27.55
CA ALA A 16 -7.45 -11.77 -26.57
C ALA A 16 -8.50 -12.62 -25.85
N ASP A 17 -8.06 -13.67 -25.16
CA ASP A 17 -8.91 -14.40 -24.23
C ASP A 17 -9.04 -13.59 -22.92
N ILE A 18 -7.93 -12.99 -22.48
CA ILE A 18 -7.88 -12.23 -21.23
C ILE A 18 -7.24 -10.87 -21.49
N CYS A 19 -7.91 -9.79 -21.06
CA CYS A 19 -7.37 -8.44 -21.02
C CYS A 19 -7.09 -8.04 -19.55
N ILE A 20 -5.84 -7.76 -19.23
CA ILE A 20 -5.41 -7.31 -17.89
C ILE A 20 -5.00 -5.84 -17.99
N VAL A 21 -5.57 -4.98 -17.13
CA VAL A 21 -5.31 -3.53 -17.12
C VAL A 21 -4.42 -3.16 -15.96
N GLY A 22 -3.20 -2.74 -16.26
CA GLY A 22 -2.17 -2.35 -15.31
C GLY A 22 -1.09 -3.42 -15.11
N ALA A 23 0.14 -3.10 -15.49
CA ALA A 23 1.31 -3.94 -15.29
C ALA A 23 2.05 -3.59 -13.98
N GLY A 24 1.30 -3.45 -12.88
CA GLY A 24 1.80 -3.42 -11.51
C GLY A 24 1.99 -4.84 -10.94
N ILE A 25 2.23 -4.94 -9.62
CA ILE A 25 2.48 -6.22 -8.95
C ILE A 25 1.34 -7.22 -9.15
N ALA A 26 0.07 -6.77 -9.13
CA ALA A 26 -1.09 -7.64 -9.34
C ALA A 26 -1.19 -8.13 -10.79
N GLY A 27 -1.15 -7.22 -11.77
CA GLY A 27 -1.30 -7.61 -13.18
C GLY A 27 -0.15 -8.46 -13.69
N ILE A 28 1.10 -8.16 -13.28
CA ILE A 28 2.27 -8.98 -13.61
C ILE A 28 2.14 -10.38 -13.00
N SER A 29 1.71 -10.49 -11.74
CA SER A 29 1.53 -11.79 -11.08
C SER A 29 0.52 -12.65 -11.82
N ILE A 30 -0.63 -12.09 -12.23
CA ILE A 30 -1.64 -12.81 -12.98
C ILE A 30 -1.13 -13.19 -14.38
N ALA A 31 -0.61 -12.23 -15.14
CA ALA A 31 -0.18 -12.45 -16.53
C ALA A 31 0.91 -13.51 -16.64
N ARG A 32 1.83 -13.59 -15.66
CA ARG A 32 2.89 -14.61 -15.62
C ARG A 32 2.35 -16.05 -15.49
N GLU A 33 1.23 -16.24 -14.78
CA GLU A 33 0.59 -17.54 -14.62
C GLU A 33 -0.01 -18.09 -15.94
N PHE A 34 -0.15 -17.23 -16.95
CA PHE A 34 -0.63 -17.61 -18.29
C PHE A 34 0.49 -17.78 -19.32
N ILE A 35 1.76 -17.44 -19.00
CA ILE A 35 2.88 -17.64 -19.94
C ILE A 35 3.01 -19.12 -20.30
N GLY A 36 3.04 -19.39 -21.62
CA GLY A 36 3.13 -20.76 -22.18
C GLY A 36 1.83 -21.56 -22.12
N ARG A 37 0.71 -20.93 -21.77
CA ARG A 37 -0.62 -21.54 -21.80
C ARG A 37 -1.34 -21.28 -23.12
N PRO A 38 -2.47 -21.98 -23.39
CA PRO A 38 -3.25 -21.77 -24.61
C PRO A 38 -3.88 -20.39 -24.71
N GLU A 39 -4.26 -19.80 -23.56
CA GLU A 39 -4.96 -18.52 -23.52
C GLU A 39 -4.06 -17.39 -24.00
N SER A 40 -4.58 -16.57 -24.91
CA SER A 40 -3.97 -15.32 -25.32
C SER A 40 -4.25 -14.22 -24.31
N VAL A 41 -3.22 -13.48 -23.92
CA VAL A 41 -3.33 -12.40 -22.92
C VAL A 41 -2.85 -11.07 -23.49
N VAL A 42 -3.65 -10.02 -23.32
CA VAL A 42 -3.23 -8.63 -23.51
C VAL A 42 -3.05 -8.01 -22.13
N LEU A 43 -1.82 -7.59 -21.80
CA LEU A 43 -1.49 -6.85 -20.59
C LEU A 43 -1.26 -5.38 -20.94
N LEU A 44 -2.16 -4.49 -20.54
CA LEU A 44 -2.10 -3.05 -20.81
C LEU A 44 -1.32 -2.32 -19.71
N GLU A 45 -0.37 -1.47 -20.09
CA GLU A 45 0.33 -0.57 -19.17
C GLU A 45 0.29 0.86 -19.71
N GLY A 46 -0.16 1.80 -18.86
CA GLY A 46 -0.28 3.20 -19.24
C GLY A 46 1.05 3.95 -19.44
N GLY A 47 2.16 3.40 -18.94
CA GLY A 47 3.51 3.95 -19.13
C GLY A 47 4.40 3.02 -19.94
N GLY A 48 5.71 3.34 -19.97
CA GLY A 48 6.73 2.56 -20.67
C GLY A 48 7.47 1.56 -19.78
N LEU A 49 8.50 0.93 -20.34
CA LEU A 49 9.42 0.07 -19.59
C LEU A 49 10.31 0.90 -18.66
N GLU A 50 10.71 2.10 -19.09
CA GLU A 50 11.59 2.96 -18.33
C GLU A 50 10.84 3.85 -17.35
N PHE A 51 11.40 3.98 -16.17
CA PHE A 51 10.96 4.93 -15.14
C PHE A 51 12.15 5.81 -14.77
N THR A 52 12.09 7.09 -15.13
CA THR A 52 13.19 8.03 -14.91
C THR A 52 13.34 8.33 -13.42
N LYS A 53 14.34 7.73 -12.77
CA LYS A 53 14.66 7.92 -11.34
C LYS A 53 15.00 9.37 -10.99
N SER A 54 15.53 10.15 -11.91
CA SER A 54 16.00 11.52 -11.68
C SER A 54 14.95 12.48 -11.10
N LEU A 55 13.66 12.17 -11.28
CA LEU A 55 12.57 12.93 -10.67
C LEU A 55 12.25 12.50 -9.24
N ARG A 56 12.75 11.34 -8.77
CA ARG A 56 12.45 10.80 -7.44
C ARG A 56 13.28 11.45 -6.33
N ASP A 57 14.52 11.82 -6.64
CA ASP A 57 15.48 12.35 -5.66
C ASP A 57 15.37 13.87 -5.49
N LEU A 58 14.63 14.55 -6.37
CA LEU A 58 14.35 15.96 -6.22
C LEU A 58 13.22 16.17 -5.19
N PRO A 59 13.31 17.19 -4.34
CA PRO A 59 12.20 17.64 -3.50
C PRO A 59 10.93 17.79 -4.34
N THR A 60 9.80 17.33 -3.82
CA THR A 60 8.52 17.30 -4.58
C THR A 60 8.11 18.67 -5.10
N VAL A 61 8.52 19.75 -4.43
CA VAL A 61 8.35 21.14 -4.89
C VAL A 61 9.04 21.40 -6.24
N LEU A 62 10.19 20.75 -6.48
CA LEU A 62 10.95 20.90 -7.74
C LEU A 62 10.46 19.96 -8.84
N ARG A 63 9.64 18.95 -8.49
CA ARG A 63 9.00 18.00 -9.43
C ARG A 63 7.74 18.57 -10.09
N ARG A 64 7.59 19.89 -10.20
CA ARG A 64 6.36 20.53 -10.69
C ARG A 64 5.96 20.14 -12.11
N HIS A 65 6.88 19.65 -12.91
CA HIS A 65 6.64 19.21 -14.29
C HIS A 65 6.81 17.71 -14.42
N THR A 66 5.78 16.95 -14.02
CA THR A 66 5.71 15.52 -14.32
C THR A 66 5.37 15.38 -15.79
N LEU A 67 6.33 14.90 -16.57
CA LEU A 67 6.20 14.71 -18.00
C LEU A 67 5.56 13.35 -18.34
N GLY A 68 5.00 13.23 -19.52
CA GLY A 68 4.49 11.98 -20.07
C GLY A 68 3.27 11.42 -19.30
N GLU A 69 3.16 10.11 -19.31
CA GLU A 69 2.03 9.35 -18.79
C GLU A 69 1.86 9.48 -17.28
N GLN A 70 2.94 9.78 -16.54
CA GLN A 70 2.86 9.99 -15.08
C GLN A 70 1.96 11.19 -14.73
N ALA A 71 1.80 12.16 -15.63
CA ALA A 71 0.88 13.28 -15.43
C ALA A 71 -0.59 12.84 -15.33
N LEU A 72 -0.97 11.71 -15.95
CA LEU A 72 -2.31 11.13 -15.90
C LEU A 72 -2.67 10.59 -14.50
N ALA A 73 -1.66 10.36 -13.63
CA ALA A 73 -1.87 10.00 -12.23
C ALA A 73 -2.23 11.22 -11.35
N SER A 74 -2.35 12.43 -11.91
CA SER A 74 -2.74 13.62 -11.18
C SER A 74 -4.19 13.54 -10.70
N GLY A 75 -4.46 14.17 -9.55
CA GLY A 75 -5.78 14.26 -8.95
C GLY A 75 -5.79 15.33 -7.86
N LEU A 76 -6.94 15.50 -7.23
CA LEU A 76 -7.18 16.40 -6.12
C LEU A 76 -7.23 15.60 -4.81
N SER A 77 -6.90 16.24 -3.68
CA SER A 77 -7.04 15.65 -2.36
C SER A 77 -7.99 16.50 -1.52
N ALA A 78 -8.84 15.83 -0.75
CA ALA A 78 -9.74 16.40 0.24
C ALA A 78 -9.62 15.59 1.55
N GLY A 79 -10.24 16.07 2.63
CA GLY A 79 -10.16 15.39 3.92
C GLY A 79 -8.81 15.56 4.60
N GLN A 80 -8.20 14.47 5.06
CA GLN A 80 -6.88 14.48 5.67
C GLN A 80 -5.80 14.95 4.65
N PRO A 81 -4.80 15.71 5.11
CA PRO A 81 -3.67 16.09 4.26
C PRO A 81 -3.01 14.86 3.62
N TYR A 82 -2.87 14.89 2.30
CA TYR A 82 -2.31 13.78 1.55
C TYR A 82 -1.27 14.24 0.54
N TYR A 83 -0.45 13.32 0.10
CA TYR A 83 0.55 13.57 -0.95
C TYR A 83 -0.12 13.97 -2.26
N PRO A 84 0.51 14.80 -3.10
CA PRO A 84 0.02 15.00 -4.47
C PRO A 84 -0.10 13.65 -5.17
N LEU A 85 -1.31 13.31 -5.64
CA LEU A 85 -1.65 11.95 -6.11
C LEU A 85 -0.72 11.42 -7.20
N ARG A 86 -0.17 12.30 -8.05
CA ARG A 86 0.80 11.92 -9.10
C ARG A 86 2.10 11.30 -8.57
N PHE A 87 2.39 11.42 -7.27
CA PHE A 87 3.60 10.86 -6.64
C PHE A 87 3.32 9.62 -5.79
N THR A 88 2.05 9.25 -5.65
CA THR A 88 1.65 8.13 -4.79
C THR A 88 1.55 6.80 -5.52
N ARG A 89 1.69 6.81 -6.84
CA ARG A 89 1.66 5.64 -7.71
C ARG A 89 2.50 5.87 -8.96
N VAL A 90 3.01 4.80 -9.55
CA VAL A 90 3.90 4.84 -10.73
C VAL A 90 3.19 4.27 -11.94
N ARG A 91 3.19 5.02 -13.03
CA ARG A 91 2.72 4.59 -14.36
C ARG A 91 3.93 4.16 -15.19
N ALA A 92 4.32 2.92 -15.05
CA ALA A 92 5.37 2.24 -15.81
C ALA A 92 5.28 0.75 -15.54
N PHE A 93 5.84 -0.10 -16.39
CA PHE A 93 5.96 -1.53 -16.16
C PHE A 93 6.62 -1.82 -14.79
N GLY A 94 6.01 -2.67 -13.97
CA GLY A 94 6.36 -2.89 -12.58
C GLY A 94 5.54 -2.05 -11.59
N GLY A 95 4.79 -1.04 -12.06
CA GLY A 95 3.92 -0.19 -11.25
C GLY A 95 4.65 0.44 -10.07
N SER A 96 3.93 0.63 -8.97
CA SER A 96 4.47 1.25 -7.74
C SER A 96 5.60 0.47 -7.06
N SER A 97 5.85 -0.81 -7.44
CA SER A 97 7.04 -1.53 -6.96
C SER A 97 8.36 -0.83 -7.36
N ARG A 98 8.35 -0.07 -8.45
CA ARG A 98 9.52 0.73 -8.89
C ARG A 98 9.85 1.89 -7.92
N ALA A 99 8.88 2.29 -7.11
CA ALA A 99 9.07 3.32 -6.08
C ALA A 99 9.60 2.73 -4.75
N TRP A 100 9.66 1.43 -4.57
CA TRP A 100 10.20 0.82 -3.35
C TRP A 100 11.66 1.22 -3.15
N HIS A 101 12.05 1.34 -1.88
CA HIS A 101 13.39 1.80 -1.50
C HIS A 101 14.48 0.92 -2.12
N GLU A 102 15.53 1.53 -2.63
CA GLU A 102 16.56 0.83 -3.41
C GLU A 102 17.29 -0.27 -2.60
N HIS A 103 17.56 0.02 -1.32
CA HIS A 103 18.30 -0.90 -0.43
C HIS A 103 17.39 -1.80 0.42
N ARG A 104 16.07 -1.63 0.37
CA ARG A 104 15.12 -2.38 1.20
C ARG A 104 14.10 -3.15 0.38
N GLY A 105 13.75 -2.66 -0.81
CA GLY A 105 12.72 -3.25 -1.66
C GLY A 105 11.34 -3.29 -1.02
N VAL A 106 10.64 -4.42 -1.17
CA VAL A 106 9.35 -4.65 -0.53
C VAL A 106 9.52 -4.80 0.98
N HIS A 107 8.59 -4.25 1.74
CA HIS A 107 8.39 -4.59 3.14
C HIS A 107 7.27 -5.62 3.17
N ALA A 108 7.52 -6.80 3.70
CA ALA A 108 6.60 -7.91 3.58
C ALA A 108 6.38 -8.63 4.91
N ARG A 109 5.12 -8.92 5.15
CA ARG A 109 4.59 -9.86 6.12
C ARG A 109 3.23 -10.31 5.63
N PRO A 110 2.84 -11.60 5.76
CA PRO A 110 1.47 -12.04 5.55
C PRO A 110 0.53 -11.33 6.54
N PHE A 111 -0.71 -11.11 6.15
CA PHE A 111 -1.74 -10.72 7.11
C PHE A 111 -1.95 -11.82 8.13
N ASP A 112 -2.22 -11.45 9.37
CA ASP A 112 -2.53 -12.41 10.43
C ASP A 112 -3.99 -12.90 10.32
N ALA A 113 -4.32 -14.04 10.93
CA ALA A 113 -5.67 -14.60 10.86
C ALA A 113 -6.75 -13.64 11.39
N ILE A 114 -6.40 -12.81 12.40
CA ILE A 114 -7.31 -11.82 12.97
C ILE A 114 -7.71 -10.74 11.96
N ASP A 115 -6.88 -10.45 10.97
CA ASP A 115 -7.15 -9.42 9.95
C ASP A 115 -8.26 -9.88 8.96
N PHE A 116 -8.48 -11.19 8.84
CA PHE A 116 -9.54 -11.78 8.01
C PHE A 116 -10.87 -11.93 8.76
N GLY A 117 -10.81 -12.06 10.08
CA GLY A 117 -11.98 -12.30 10.91
C GLY A 117 -12.82 -11.05 11.15
N THR A 118 -14.09 -11.28 11.52
CA THR A 118 -14.93 -10.22 12.10
C THR A 118 -14.43 -9.88 13.50
N ARG A 119 -14.53 -8.61 13.88
CA ARG A 119 -14.17 -8.13 15.20
C ARG A 119 -15.31 -7.33 15.81
N ASP A 120 -15.76 -7.71 17.01
CA ASP A 120 -16.86 -7.06 17.70
C ASP A 120 -16.57 -5.56 17.93
N GLY A 121 -17.56 -4.73 17.68
CA GLY A 121 -17.44 -3.27 17.83
C GLY A 121 -16.69 -2.57 16.70
N LEU A 122 -16.18 -3.31 15.71
CA LEU A 122 -15.58 -2.77 14.51
C LEU A 122 -16.50 -3.07 13.30
N PRO A 123 -17.39 -2.17 12.93
CA PRO A 123 -18.32 -2.38 11.82
C PRO A 123 -17.54 -2.58 10.51
N GLU A 124 -18.14 -3.32 9.61
CA GLU A 124 -17.56 -3.57 8.28
C GLU A 124 -16.24 -4.36 8.26
N HIS A 125 -15.84 -5.04 9.36
CA HIS A 125 -14.70 -5.94 9.39
C HIS A 125 -15.09 -7.36 8.95
N GLY A 126 -14.10 -8.07 8.41
CA GLY A 126 -14.20 -9.45 7.97
C GLY A 126 -14.09 -9.61 6.46
N TRP A 127 -13.31 -10.61 6.07
CA TRP A 127 -13.17 -11.04 4.69
C TRP A 127 -14.11 -12.20 4.41
N PRO A 128 -14.62 -12.36 3.18
CA PRO A 128 -15.41 -13.53 2.82
C PRO A 128 -14.58 -14.80 2.62
N ILE A 129 -13.26 -14.71 2.78
CA ILE A 129 -12.27 -15.78 2.71
C ILE A 129 -11.44 -15.83 3.99
N ASP A 130 -10.93 -17.01 4.34
CA ASP A 130 -10.07 -17.21 5.50
C ASP A 130 -8.58 -17.05 5.16
N ARG A 131 -7.77 -16.79 6.20
CA ARG A 131 -6.31 -16.75 6.08
C ARG A 131 -5.74 -18.06 5.49
N ALA A 132 -6.25 -19.20 5.92
CA ALA A 132 -5.82 -20.52 5.47
C ALA A 132 -5.99 -20.72 3.95
N GLN A 133 -7.03 -20.12 3.35
CA GLN A 133 -7.25 -20.16 1.89
C GLN A 133 -6.18 -19.41 1.09
N LEU A 134 -5.33 -18.62 1.76
CA LEU A 134 -4.22 -17.90 1.14
C LEU A 134 -2.84 -18.46 1.46
N ASP A 135 -2.69 -19.44 2.36
CA ASP A 135 -1.38 -19.92 2.80
C ASP A 135 -0.49 -20.39 1.66
N ALA A 136 -0.98 -21.28 0.81
CA ALA A 136 -0.23 -21.75 -0.37
C ALA A 136 0.09 -20.61 -1.37
N PHE A 137 -0.78 -19.61 -1.46
CA PHE A 137 -0.55 -18.45 -2.31
C PHE A 137 0.45 -17.48 -1.70
N TYR A 138 0.53 -17.37 -0.37
CA TYR A 138 1.56 -16.58 0.30
C TYR A 138 2.96 -17.16 0.06
N GLU A 139 3.13 -18.48 0.07
CA GLU A 139 4.41 -19.12 -0.25
C GLU A 139 4.85 -18.83 -1.70
N ARG A 140 3.93 -18.92 -2.65
CA ARG A 140 4.19 -18.54 -4.05
C ARG A 140 4.48 -17.04 -4.18
N ALA A 141 3.74 -16.19 -3.47
CA ALA A 141 3.96 -14.74 -3.44
C ALA A 141 5.33 -14.38 -2.86
N GLN A 142 5.78 -15.10 -1.83
CA GLN A 142 7.11 -14.97 -1.23
C GLN A 142 8.21 -15.10 -2.30
N GLN A 143 8.12 -16.13 -3.14
CA GLN A 143 9.05 -16.35 -4.25
C GLN A 143 8.98 -15.24 -5.30
N LEU A 144 7.76 -14.84 -5.69
CA LEU A 144 7.56 -13.72 -6.63
C LEU A 144 8.04 -12.38 -6.09
N CYS A 145 8.08 -12.18 -4.80
CA CYS A 145 8.63 -10.98 -4.18
C CYS A 145 10.15 -11.07 -3.91
N ALA A 146 10.81 -12.16 -4.31
CA ALA A 146 12.23 -12.44 -4.01
C ALA A 146 12.57 -12.18 -2.54
N LEU A 147 11.72 -12.68 -1.67
CA LEU A 147 11.94 -12.75 -0.24
C LEU A 147 12.66 -14.06 0.10
N GLY A 148 13.18 -14.16 1.31
CA GLY A 148 13.83 -15.36 1.82
C GLY A 148 12.85 -16.49 2.13
N PRO A 149 13.19 -17.38 3.08
CA PRO A 149 12.29 -18.43 3.53
C PRO A 149 10.98 -17.81 4.08
N PHE A 150 9.89 -18.58 4.03
CA PHE A 150 8.61 -18.16 4.60
C PHE A 150 8.64 -18.27 6.13
N ALA A 151 9.52 -17.46 6.76
CA ALA A 151 9.87 -17.45 8.15
C ALA A 151 9.46 -16.11 8.79
N TYR A 152 8.36 -16.12 9.51
CA TYR A 152 7.77 -14.91 10.13
C TYR A 152 7.59 -15.05 11.65
N ASP A 153 8.06 -16.18 12.24
CA ASP A 153 8.16 -16.37 13.68
C ASP A 153 9.54 -15.88 14.18
N THR A 154 9.55 -15.19 15.31
CA THR A 154 10.78 -14.69 15.93
C THR A 154 11.74 -15.80 16.34
N LYS A 155 11.24 -16.97 16.73
CA LYS A 155 12.04 -18.14 17.14
C LYS A 155 12.95 -18.64 16.03
N GLU A 156 12.51 -18.59 14.79
CA GLU A 156 13.30 -19.02 13.63
C GLU A 156 14.54 -18.15 13.44
N TRP A 157 14.42 -16.86 13.71
CA TRP A 157 15.49 -15.89 13.58
C TRP A 157 16.37 -15.83 14.83
N GLU A 158 15.80 -16.04 16.01
CA GLU A 158 16.54 -16.22 17.27
C GLU A 158 17.48 -17.43 17.19
N ALA A 159 17.01 -18.57 16.70
CA ALA A 159 17.82 -19.78 16.48
C ALA A 159 18.99 -19.55 15.52
N GLN A 160 18.87 -18.59 14.60
CA GLN A 160 19.92 -18.19 13.68
C GLN A 160 20.83 -17.07 14.24
N GLY A 161 20.66 -16.64 15.50
CA GLY A 161 21.51 -15.67 16.18
C GLY A 161 21.19 -14.19 15.88
N TYR A 162 20.00 -13.88 15.31
CA TYR A 162 19.60 -12.49 15.04
C TYR A 162 19.11 -11.72 16.27
N GLY A 163 19.05 -12.36 17.44
CA GLY A 163 18.64 -11.80 18.72
C GLY A 163 17.29 -12.35 19.19
N ALA A 164 17.09 -12.36 20.50
CA ALA A 164 15.84 -12.77 21.12
C ALA A 164 14.80 -11.63 21.16
N PRO A 165 13.51 -11.94 21.18
CA PRO A 165 12.48 -10.96 21.50
C PRO A 165 12.69 -10.36 22.89
N LEU A 166 12.32 -9.07 23.06
CA LEU A 166 12.27 -8.45 24.38
C LEU A 166 11.29 -9.22 25.29
N PRO A 167 11.57 -9.31 26.61
CA PRO A 167 10.83 -10.15 27.56
C PRO A 167 9.46 -9.52 27.95
N LEU A 168 8.68 -9.06 26.96
CA LEU A 168 7.33 -8.56 27.19
C LEU A 168 6.35 -9.72 27.39
N ASP A 169 5.28 -9.49 28.17
CA ASP A 169 4.21 -10.48 28.30
C ASP A 169 3.54 -10.73 26.93
N PRO A 170 3.66 -11.95 26.34
CA PRO A 170 3.09 -12.25 25.04
C PRO A 170 1.55 -12.24 25.02
N LYS A 171 0.91 -12.27 26.21
CA LYS A 171 -0.54 -12.07 26.34
C LYS A 171 -0.95 -10.62 26.06
N LEU A 172 -0.03 -9.67 26.18
CA LEU A 172 -0.26 -8.25 25.92
C LEU A 172 0.35 -7.82 24.59
N VAL A 173 1.64 -8.09 24.39
CA VAL A 173 2.41 -7.61 23.24
C VAL A 173 3.23 -8.75 22.65
N THR A 174 3.17 -8.91 21.33
CA THR A 174 3.97 -9.89 20.58
C THR A 174 4.95 -9.19 19.65
N SER A 175 6.10 -9.82 19.44
CA SER A 175 7.05 -9.42 18.41
C SER A 175 6.73 -10.12 17.10
N VAL A 176 6.75 -9.38 16.00
CA VAL A 176 6.44 -9.88 14.65
C VAL A 176 7.56 -9.52 13.69
N ILE A 177 7.94 -10.45 12.83
CA ILE A 177 9.00 -10.27 11.85
C ILE A 177 8.45 -9.66 10.57
N PHE A 178 9.17 -8.67 10.04
CA PHE A 178 9.05 -8.19 8.67
C PHE A 178 10.29 -8.59 7.89
N GLN A 179 10.10 -8.98 6.64
CA GLN A 179 11.16 -9.22 5.67
C GLN A 179 11.22 -8.09 4.64
N PHE A 180 12.43 -7.79 4.19
CA PHE A 180 12.71 -6.72 3.23
C PHE A 180 13.55 -7.28 2.09
N GLY A 181 12.94 -7.43 0.92
CA GLY A 181 13.60 -8.02 -0.25
C GLY A 181 14.16 -6.95 -1.18
N LYS A 182 15.49 -6.80 -1.26
CA LYS A 182 16.15 -5.79 -2.10
C LYS A 182 15.86 -5.96 -3.60
N ARG A 183 15.72 -7.19 -4.08
CA ARG A 183 15.45 -7.52 -5.50
C ARG A 183 13.97 -7.71 -5.83
N SER A 184 13.06 -7.23 -4.99
CA SER A 184 11.62 -7.50 -5.08
C SER A 184 10.88 -6.69 -6.16
N ARG A 185 11.51 -5.73 -6.84
CA ARG A 185 10.84 -4.89 -7.83
C ARG A 185 10.38 -5.69 -9.05
N PHE A 186 9.12 -5.55 -9.43
CA PHE A 186 8.47 -6.36 -10.46
C PHE A 186 8.89 -6.03 -11.90
N ASN A 187 9.56 -4.92 -12.14
CA ASN A 187 10.13 -4.64 -13.47
C ASN A 187 11.22 -5.66 -13.89
N ARG A 188 11.75 -6.45 -12.98
CA ARG A 188 12.69 -7.56 -13.28
C ARG A 188 12.08 -8.66 -14.15
N TYR A 189 10.75 -8.72 -14.23
CA TYR A 189 10.05 -9.72 -15.05
C TYR A 189 9.85 -9.30 -16.51
N ALA A 190 10.46 -8.19 -16.97
CA ALA A 190 10.33 -7.72 -18.34
C ALA A 190 10.72 -8.79 -19.37
N ASP A 191 11.83 -9.51 -19.12
CA ASP A 191 12.32 -10.55 -20.03
C ASP A 191 11.38 -11.74 -20.16
N ASP A 192 10.59 -12.07 -19.10
CA ASP A 192 9.59 -13.13 -19.17
C ASP A 192 8.53 -12.77 -20.23
N PHE A 193 8.07 -11.52 -20.23
CA PHE A 193 7.08 -11.04 -21.21
C PHE A 193 7.68 -10.84 -22.60
N ALA A 194 8.97 -10.47 -22.70
CA ALA A 194 9.65 -10.37 -23.98
C ALA A 194 9.68 -11.74 -24.72
N ARG A 195 9.90 -12.81 -23.97
CA ARG A 195 9.96 -14.18 -24.50
C ARG A 195 8.60 -14.86 -24.65
N ALA A 196 7.57 -14.38 -23.97
CA ALA A 196 6.23 -14.96 -24.02
C ALA A 196 5.62 -14.83 -25.43
N LYS A 197 5.09 -15.92 -25.98
CA LYS A 197 4.43 -15.94 -27.31
C LYS A 197 2.94 -15.60 -27.23
N ASN A 198 2.30 -15.94 -26.13
CA ASN A 198 0.85 -15.82 -25.91
C ASN A 198 0.47 -14.63 -25.00
N VAL A 199 1.45 -13.89 -24.46
CA VAL A 199 1.20 -12.70 -23.66
C VAL A 199 1.76 -11.47 -24.39
N ASN A 200 0.89 -10.55 -24.77
CA ASN A 200 1.25 -9.28 -25.39
C ASN A 200 1.21 -8.14 -24.34
N LEU A 201 2.37 -7.63 -23.96
CA LEU A 201 2.48 -6.44 -23.12
C LEU A 201 2.40 -5.18 -24.00
N VAL A 202 1.31 -4.45 -23.86
CA VAL A 202 1.04 -3.21 -24.61
C VAL A 202 1.37 -2.02 -23.71
N LEU A 203 2.45 -1.32 -24.04
CA LEU A 203 2.97 -0.17 -23.31
C LEU A 203 2.38 1.15 -23.84
N HIS A 204 2.41 2.20 -23.01
CA HIS A 204 1.84 3.51 -23.33
C HIS A 204 0.33 3.47 -23.63
N ALA A 205 -0.35 2.41 -23.17
CA ALA A 205 -1.77 2.13 -23.38
C ALA A 205 -2.57 2.47 -22.12
N THR A 206 -3.27 3.60 -22.13
CA THR A 206 -4.16 3.95 -21.01
C THR A 206 -5.57 3.47 -21.32
N ALA A 207 -6.10 2.55 -20.49
CA ALA A 207 -7.52 2.21 -20.50
C ALA A 207 -8.33 3.43 -20.05
N VAL A 208 -9.29 3.85 -20.85
CA VAL A 208 -10.07 5.08 -20.61
C VAL A 208 -11.56 4.80 -20.39
N HIS A 209 -12.07 3.66 -20.85
CA HIS A 209 -13.48 3.31 -20.76
C HIS A 209 -13.70 1.81 -20.94
N LEU A 210 -14.73 1.27 -20.28
CA LEU A 210 -15.26 -0.08 -20.44
C LEU A 210 -16.66 0.03 -21.03
N ALA A 211 -16.86 -0.54 -22.20
CA ALA A 211 -18.20 -0.68 -22.78
C ALA A 211 -18.82 -1.99 -22.30
N ASP A 212 -20.01 -1.93 -21.70
CA ASP A 212 -20.74 -3.10 -21.22
C ASP A 212 -22.12 -3.24 -21.85
N ARG A 213 -22.59 -4.48 -21.95
CA ARG A 213 -23.93 -4.82 -22.41
C ARG A 213 -24.43 -6.06 -21.64
N GLY A 214 -25.60 -5.96 -21.04
CA GLY A 214 -26.25 -7.11 -20.36
C GLY A 214 -25.42 -7.75 -19.25
N GLY A 215 -24.70 -6.94 -18.45
CA GLY A 215 -23.85 -7.46 -17.39
C GLY A 215 -22.54 -8.08 -17.88
N ARG A 216 -22.10 -7.76 -19.09
CA ARG A 216 -20.85 -8.25 -19.68
C ARG A 216 -20.07 -7.08 -20.29
N VAL A 217 -18.78 -6.97 -19.97
CA VAL A 217 -17.87 -6.08 -20.70
C VAL A 217 -17.64 -6.67 -22.09
N VAL A 218 -17.87 -5.85 -23.10
CA VAL A 218 -17.72 -6.24 -24.51
C VAL A 218 -16.49 -5.63 -25.15
N ARG A 219 -16.01 -4.48 -24.63
CA ARG A 219 -14.86 -3.75 -25.17
C ARG A 219 -14.18 -2.90 -24.12
N MET A 220 -12.87 -2.80 -24.19
CA MET A 220 -12.02 -1.85 -23.47
C MET A 220 -11.52 -0.81 -24.44
N ASP A 221 -11.82 0.47 -24.22
CA ASP A 221 -11.30 1.57 -25.00
C ASP A 221 -9.98 2.08 -24.41
N CYS A 222 -8.98 2.24 -25.27
CA CYS A 222 -7.62 2.64 -24.91
C CYS A 222 -7.21 3.90 -25.65
N ALA A 223 -6.39 4.72 -25.00
CA ALA A 223 -5.82 5.93 -25.60
C ALA A 223 -4.36 6.12 -25.20
N THR A 224 -3.61 6.79 -26.07
CA THR A 224 -2.23 7.22 -25.84
C THR A 224 -2.14 8.74 -25.72
N LEU A 225 -1.08 9.25 -25.09
CA LEU A 225 -0.84 10.71 -25.05
C LEU A 225 -0.44 11.29 -26.41
N SER A 226 -0.02 10.47 -27.36
CA SER A 226 0.23 10.86 -28.75
C SER A 226 -1.06 11.05 -29.58
N GLY A 227 -2.23 10.75 -28.98
CA GLY A 227 -3.54 10.93 -29.62
C GLY A 227 -4.10 9.66 -30.27
N ASN A 228 -3.35 8.56 -30.30
CA ASN A 228 -3.82 7.31 -30.87
C ASN A 228 -4.90 6.68 -29.99
N ARG A 229 -5.93 6.09 -30.61
CA ARG A 229 -7.03 5.36 -29.97
C ARG A 229 -7.19 3.99 -30.60
N PHE A 230 -7.47 2.98 -29.78
CA PHE A 230 -7.74 1.62 -30.19
C PHE A 230 -8.60 0.91 -29.14
N SER A 231 -9.05 -0.28 -29.42
CA SER A 231 -9.85 -1.06 -28.46
C SER A 231 -9.25 -2.45 -28.24
N VAL A 232 -9.67 -3.08 -27.13
CA VAL A 232 -9.38 -4.47 -26.83
C VAL A 232 -10.71 -5.19 -26.62
N HIS A 233 -10.92 -6.30 -27.34
CA HIS A 233 -11.98 -7.24 -27.10
C HIS A 233 -11.40 -8.47 -26.40
N ALA A 234 -12.03 -8.90 -25.33
CA ALA A 234 -11.60 -10.10 -24.61
C ALA A 234 -12.80 -10.86 -24.04
N ARG A 235 -12.59 -12.17 -23.78
CA ARG A 235 -13.60 -12.97 -23.08
C ARG A 235 -13.67 -12.58 -21.60
N THR A 236 -12.53 -12.29 -21.00
CA THR A 236 -12.39 -11.90 -19.58
C THR A 236 -11.56 -10.61 -19.45
N PHE A 237 -11.99 -9.74 -18.56
CA PHE A 237 -11.29 -8.50 -18.21
C PHE A 237 -10.88 -8.50 -16.75
N VAL A 238 -9.63 -8.11 -16.45
CA VAL A 238 -9.10 -7.99 -15.09
C VAL A 238 -8.56 -6.58 -14.89
N LEU A 239 -9.13 -5.84 -13.94
CA LEU A 239 -8.64 -4.51 -13.57
C LEU A 239 -7.60 -4.62 -12.45
N ALA A 240 -6.34 -4.36 -12.78
CA ALA A 240 -5.19 -4.40 -11.88
C ALA A 240 -4.47 -3.03 -11.78
N ALA A 241 -5.22 -1.93 -12.00
CA ALA A 241 -4.68 -0.57 -12.11
C ALA A 241 -4.44 0.12 -10.73
N GLY A 242 -4.58 -0.61 -9.62
CA GLY A 242 -4.50 -0.09 -8.26
C GLY A 242 -5.78 0.63 -7.82
N ALA A 243 -5.94 0.84 -6.50
CA ALA A 243 -7.22 1.22 -5.92
C ALA A 243 -7.82 2.52 -6.49
N ILE A 244 -7.02 3.53 -6.75
CA ILE A 244 -7.51 4.82 -7.24
C ILE A 244 -7.93 4.74 -8.71
N GLU A 245 -7.09 4.19 -9.59
CA GLU A 245 -7.38 4.14 -11.03
C GLU A 245 -8.44 3.10 -11.37
N THR A 246 -8.51 1.97 -10.64
CA THR A 246 -9.58 0.97 -10.80
C THR A 246 -10.95 1.59 -10.49
N ALA A 247 -11.07 2.28 -9.35
CA ALA A 247 -12.31 2.98 -9.01
C ALA A 247 -12.66 4.07 -10.05
N ARG A 248 -11.65 4.83 -10.50
CA ARG A 248 -11.83 5.84 -11.54
C ARG A 248 -12.41 5.25 -12.82
N LEU A 249 -11.82 4.15 -13.32
CA LEU A 249 -12.22 3.51 -14.57
C LEU A 249 -13.67 2.98 -14.49
N LEU A 250 -14.04 2.35 -13.39
CA LEU A 250 -15.41 1.90 -13.16
C LEU A 250 -16.40 3.06 -13.12
N LEU A 251 -16.07 4.15 -12.42
CA LEU A 251 -16.94 5.33 -12.28
C LEU A 251 -17.12 6.12 -13.59
N VAL A 252 -16.16 6.10 -14.52
CA VAL A 252 -16.29 6.78 -15.83
C VAL A 252 -17.01 5.94 -16.87
N SER A 253 -17.09 4.61 -16.68
CA SER A 253 -17.72 3.66 -17.61
C SER A 253 -19.22 3.60 -17.36
N ARG A 254 -20.00 4.38 -18.12
CA ARG A 254 -21.41 4.70 -17.82
C ARG A 254 -22.40 4.43 -18.97
N ASP A 255 -22.03 3.61 -19.94
CA ASP A 255 -22.87 3.39 -21.14
C ASP A 255 -24.24 2.79 -20.78
N SER A 256 -24.27 1.65 -20.10
CA SER A 256 -25.48 1.00 -19.67
C SER A 256 -25.86 1.27 -18.21
N ARG A 257 -24.92 1.84 -17.42
CA ARG A 257 -25.04 2.06 -15.96
C ARG A 257 -24.70 3.50 -15.61
N PRO A 258 -25.70 4.38 -15.42
CA PRO A 258 -25.46 5.83 -15.18
C PRO A 258 -24.55 6.13 -13.97
N ALA A 259 -24.54 5.26 -12.95
CA ALA A 259 -23.70 5.38 -11.77
C ALA A 259 -22.25 4.90 -12.00
N GLY A 260 -21.98 4.17 -13.10
CA GLY A 260 -20.73 3.46 -13.38
C GLY A 260 -20.84 1.95 -13.13
N ILE A 261 -19.95 1.18 -13.73
CA ILE A 261 -19.94 -0.28 -13.60
C ILE A 261 -19.70 -0.69 -12.13
N GLY A 262 -20.54 -1.59 -11.60
CA GLY A 262 -20.48 -2.07 -10.21
C GLY A 262 -20.84 -1.02 -9.17
N ASN A 263 -21.40 0.13 -9.56
CA ASN A 263 -21.68 1.26 -8.68
C ASN A 263 -23.17 1.57 -8.48
N ASP A 264 -24.05 0.65 -8.82
CA ASP A 264 -25.50 0.84 -8.67
C ASP A 264 -25.93 1.10 -7.21
N ARG A 265 -25.07 0.72 -6.23
CA ARG A 265 -25.26 0.94 -4.79
C ARG A 265 -24.33 2.01 -4.21
N ASP A 266 -23.69 2.83 -5.05
CA ASP A 266 -22.72 3.87 -4.65
C ASP A 266 -21.57 3.32 -3.76
N LEU A 267 -21.04 2.12 -4.08
CA LEU A 267 -19.98 1.48 -3.32
C LEU A 267 -18.58 1.69 -3.94
N VAL A 268 -18.51 1.86 -5.28
CA VAL A 268 -17.23 2.06 -5.96
C VAL A 268 -16.56 3.35 -5.50
N GLY A 269 -15.31 3.22 -5.12
CA GLY A 269 -14.49 4.31 -4.59
C GLY A 269 -14.66 4.54 -3.10
N ARG A 270 -15.69 4.02 -2.43
CA ARG A 270 -15.88 4.14 -0.98
C ARG A 270 -14.96 3.23 -0.19
N SER A 271 -14.90 3.44 1.12
CA SER A 271 -14.05 2.70 2.05
C SER A 271 -12.58 2.71 1.65
N PHE A 272 -12.13 3.84 1.07
CA PHE A 272 -10.71 4.03 0.85
C PHE A 272 -9.95 3.99 2.18
N MET A 273 -8.96 3.10 2.26
CA MET A 273 -8.09 2.94 3.42
C MET A 273 -6.64 3.17 3.04
N GLU A 274 -5.90 3.61 4.04
CA GLU A 274 -4.44 3.73 4.08
C GLU A 274 -3.93 3.07 5.37
N HIS A 275 -2.60 2.96 5.51
CA HIS A 275 -1.99 2.76 6.82
C HIS A 275 -1.54 4.11 7.36
N PRO A 276 -2.27 4.70 8.32
CA PRO A 276 -1.82 5.90 9.01
C PRO A 276 -0.49 5.64 9.71
N ASP A 277 0.50 6.49 9.43
CA ASP A 277 1.84 6.46 10.04
C ASP A 277 2.00 7.66 10.96
N VAL A 278 2.21 7.39 12.25
CA VAL A 278 2.23 8.40 13.31
C VAL A 278 3.48 8.24 14.18
N ALA A 279 4.25 9.30 14.34
CA ALA A 279 5.29 9.36 15.38
C ALA A 279 4.63 9.50 16.75
N ALA A 280 4.52 8.39 17.47
CA ALA A 280 3.66 8.26 18.65
C ALA A 280 4.37 8.52 19.97
N GLY A 281 5.71 8.51 20.01
CA GLY A 281 6.43 8.73 21.25
C GLY A 281 7.88 8.26 21.22
N TYR A 282 8.37 7.97 22.42
CA TYR A 282 9.75 7.54 22.64
C TYR A 282 9.80 6.44 23.69
N LEU A 283 10.66 5.44 23.46
CA LEU A 283 11.07 4.46 24.45
C LEU A 283 12.45 4.87 24.98
N ILE A 284 12.54 5.11 26.28
CA ILE A 284 13.80 5.30 27.01
C ILE A 284 14.10 3.97 27.69
N PRO A 285 15.10 3.21 27.22
CA PRO A 285 15.47 1.95 27.83
C PRO A 285 15.97 2.12 29.26
N ASP A 286 15.72 1.11 30.09
CA ASP A 286 16.29 1.05 31.44
C ASP A 286 17.82 1.14 31.39
N PRO A 287 18.47 1.89 32.29
CA PRO A 287 19.93 2.02 32.32
C PRO A 287 20.68 0.68 32.49
N GLY A 288 20.07 -0.29 33.18
CA GLY A 288 20.66 -1.62 33.40
C GLY A 288 20.46 -2.59 32.23
N LEU A 289 19.62 -2.26 31.26
CA LEU A 289 19.34 -3.15 30.13
C LEU A 289 20.45 -3.06 29.08
N ASP A 290 21.01 -4.22 28.70
CA ASP A 290 21.95 -4.27 27.58
C ASP A 290 21.27 -3.85 26.27
N ARG A 291 21.90 -2.94 25.56
CA ARG A 291 21.41 -2.41 24.27
C ARG A 291 21.34 -3.50 23.19
N SER A 292 22.09 -4.58 23.31
CA SER A 292 22.02 -5.73 22.40
C SER A 292 20.64 -6.40 22.41
N ALA A 293 19.87 -6.28 23.49
CA ALA A 293 18.49 -6.76 23.59
C ALA A 293 17.55 -6.18 22.51
N PHE A 294 17.89 -5.00 21.98
CA PHE A 294 17.12 -4.38 20.90
C PHE A 294 17.59 -4.78 19.50
N ARG A 295 18.57 -5.72 19.38
CA ARG A 295 19.15 -6.08 18.09
C ARG A 295 18.11 -6.59 17.09
N LEU A 296 17.17 -7.43 17.52
CA LEU A 296 16.12 -7.99 16.67
C LEU A 296 15.20 -6.91 16.07
N TYR A 297 15.06 -5.76 16.74
CA TYR A 297 14.24 -4.62 16.33
C TYR A 297 14.99 -3.59 15.48
N GLN A 298 16.10 -3.99 14.90
CA GLN A 298 16.90 -3.20 13.98
C GLN A 298 16.91 -3.89 12.62
N HIS A 299 17.15 -3.12 11.56
CA HIS A 299 17.37 -3.73 10.25
C HIS A 299 18.63 -4.59 10.24
N GLN A 300 18.48 -5.87 10.05
CA GLN A 300 19.56 -6.82 9.96
C GLN A 300 19.58 -7.51 8.60
N GLY A 301 20.73 -7.48 7.93
CA GLY A 301 20.96 -8.27 6.73
C GLY A 301 21.09 -9.74 7.06
N THR A 302 20.38 -10.60 6.33
CA THR A 302 20.42 -12.06 6.46
C THR A 302 21.05 -12.72 5.24
N GLY A 303 21.87 -11.98 4.52
CA GLY A 303 22.47 -12.32 3.23
C GLY A 303 22.52 -11.09 2.32
N GLU A 304 22.81 -11.29 1.04
CA GLU A 304 23.00 -10.17 0.11
C GLU A 304 21.71 -9.38 -0.16
N ASP A 305 20.56 -10.07 -0.23
CA ASP A 305 19.33 -9.50 -0.77
C ASP A 305 18.16 -9.42 0.22
N LEU A 306 18.28 -10.03 1.39
CA LEU A 306 17.25 -10.06 2.41
C LEU A 306 17.70 -9.29 3.65
N MET A 307 16.74 -8.58 4.27
CA MET A 307 16.89 -8.03 5.61
C MET A 307 15.63 -8.36 6.43
N ILE A 308 15.78 -8.40 7.74
CA ILE A 308 14.69 -8.56 8.69
C ILE A 308 14.66 -7.43 9.71
N GLU A 309 13.49 -7.21 10.30
CA GLU A 309 13.28 -6.33 11.45
C GLU A 309 12.08 -6.85 12.23
N ALA A 310 12.22 -7.00 13.55
CA ALA A 310 11.05 -7.23 14.39
C ALA A 310 10.36 -5.90 14.73
N MET A 311 9.06 -5.97 14.88
CA MET A 311 8.22 -4.87 15.35
C MET A 311 7.26 -5.42 16.42
N PHE A 312 6.62 -4.55 17.19
CA PHE A 312 5.66 -4.95 18.20
C PHE A 312 4.23 -4.79 17.70
N ARG A 313 3.37 -5.71 18.10
CA ARG A 313 1.92 -5.60 17.96
C ARG A 313 1.23 -6.04 19.26
N LEU A 314 0.01 -5.60 19.46
CA LEU A 314 -0.82 -6.15 20.54
C LEU A 314 -1.25 -7.58 20.21
N SER A 315 -1.41 -8.42 21.23
CA SER A 315 -1.91 -9.78 21.05
C SER A 315 -3.35 -9.77 20.53
N ASP A 316 -3.76 -10.88 19.89
CA ASP A 316 -5.14 -11.03 19.38
C ASP A 316 -6.19 -10.93 20.49
N SER A 317 -5.85 -11.44 21.69
CA SER A 317 -6.73 -11.36 22.85
C SER A 317 -6.96 -9.93 23.32
N VAL A 318 -5.92 -9.10 23.32
CA VAL A 318 -6.02 -7.68 23.66
C VAL A 318 -6.81 -6.92 22.59
N LEU A 319 -6.51 -7.14 21.31
CA LEU A 319 -7.24 -6.48 20.21
C LEU A 319 -8.74 -6.74 20.28
N ARG A 320 -9.14 -8.01 20.57
CA ARG A 320 -10.56 -8.37 20.74
C ARG A 320 -11.17 -7.77 21.99
N LYS A 321 -10.52 -7.90 23.15
CA LYS A 321 -10.99 -7.38 24.44
C LYS A 321 -11.19 -5.87 24.42
N GLU A 322 -10.22 -5.16 23.90
CA GLU A 322 -10.23 -3.68 23.86
C GLU A 322 -10.92 -3.11 22.61
N ARG A 323 -11.36 -3.99 21.67
CA ARG A 323 -12.02 -3.62 20.40
C ARG A 323 -11.18 -2.66 19.57
N LEU A 324 -9.89 -2.94 19.41
CA LEU A 324 -8.94 -2.08 18.71
C LEU A 324 -8.71 -2.52 17.27
N LEU A 325 -8.40 -1.55 16.43
CA LEU A 325 -7.79 -1.77 15.12
C LEU A 325 -6.37 -2.29 15.30
N ASN A 326 -5.91 -3.11 14.37
CA ASN A 326 -4.58 -3.69 14.43
C ASN A 326 -3.50 -2.62 14.13
N SER A 327 -2.34 -2.75 14.75
CA SER A 327 -1.24 -1.80 14.57
C SER A 327 0.09 -2.45 14.85
N VAL A 328 1.13 -1.92 14.23
CA VAL A 328 2.51 -2.28 14.53
C VAL A 328 3.29 -1.07 15.01
N LEU A 329 4.10 -1.27 16.07
CA LEU A 329 5.00 -0.25 16.62
C LEU A 329 6.43 -0.61 16.21
N ARG A 330 7.08 0.35 15.58
CA ARG A 330 8.46 0.25 15.11
C ARG A 330 9.35 1.12 15.97
N LEU A 331 10.53 0.61 16.34
CA LEU A 331 11.55 1.39 17.03
C LEU A 331 12.49 2.04 16.02
N ARG A 332 12.70 3.34 16.17
CA ARG A 332 13.63 4.12 15.36
C ARG A 332 14.71 4.73 16.23
N HIS A 333 15.96 4.46 15.91
CA HIS A 333 17.11 5.03 16.63
C HIS A 333 17.04 6.55 16.69
N THR A 334 17.19 7.12 17.88
CA THR A 334 17.30 8.54 18.08
C THR A 334 18.09 8.86 19.35
N TYR A 335 18.17 10.14 19.71
CA TYR A 335 18.89 10.64 20.89
C TYR A 335 17.95 11.51 21.72
N ARG A 336 18.28 11.73 22.98
CA ARG A 336 17.49 12.66 23.85
C ARG A 336 17.34 14.03 23.23
N SER A 337 18.36 14.52 22.52
CA SER A 337 18.27 15.77 21.74
C SER A 337 17.18 15.74 20.67
N GLY A 338 16.84 14.56 20.12
CA GLY A 338 15.76 14.36 19.13
C GLY A 338 14.36 14.50 19.72
N MET A 339 14.19 14.41 21.03
CA MET A 339 12.90 14.54 21.71
C MET A 339 12.44 16.00 21.83
N THR A 340 13.27 16.97 21.47
CA THR A 340 12.91 18.40 21.59
C THR A 340 11.82 18.81 20.62
N ALA A 341 10.98 19.78 21.01
CA ALA A 341 9.92 20.30 20.14
C ALA A 341 10.49 20.92 18.84
N ALA A 342 11.69 21.48 18.90
CA ALA A 342 12.39 22.04 17.74
C ALA A 342 12.74 20.97 16.70
N VAL A 343 13.36 19.87 17.14
CA VAL A 343 13.75 18.76 16.23
C VAL A 343 12.50 18.09 15.63
N ARG A 344 11.45 17.84 16.43
CA ARG A 344 10.18 17.33 15.92
C ARG A 344 9.56 18.27 14.88
N SER A 345 9.55 19.59 15.15
CA SER A 345 9.04 20.58 14.20
C SER A 345 9.86 20.62 12.91
N ALA A 346 11.19 20.52 12.98
CA ALA A 346 12.06 20.45 11.82
C ALA A 346 11.77 19.20 10.97
N GLN A 347 11.50 18.05 11.59
CA GLN A 347 11.11 16.83 10.87
C GLN A 347 9.76 17.00 10.15
N VAL A 348 8.77 17.63 10.79
CA VAL A 348 7.48 17.95 10.16
C VAL A 348 7.68 18.89 8.97
N VAL A 349 8.42 19.99 9.14
CA VAL A 349 8.71 20.95 8.05
C VAL A 349 9.42 20.25 6.89
N ARG A 350 10.49 19.49 7.18
CA ARG A 350 11.22 18.74 6.17
C ARG A 350 10.31 17.80 5.39
N ARG A 351 9.45 17.04 6.08
CA ARG A 351 8.54 16.07 5.46
C ARG A 351 7.47 16.77 4.62
N SER A 352 6.88 17.86 5.13
CA SER A 352 5.91 18.68 4.38
C SER A 352 6.50 19.25 3.09
N VAL A 353 7.71 19.83 3.17
CA VAL A 353 8.37 20.40 1.99
C VAL A 353 8.81 19.32 1.02
N HIS A 354 9.44 18.24 1.53
CA HIS A 354 9.96 17.16 0.68
C HIS A 354 8.86 16.47 -0.11
N TYR A 355 7.73 16.19 0.52
CA TYR A 355 6.61 15.48 -0.11
C TYR A 355 5.48 16.40 -0.62
N ALA A 356 5.61 17.72 -0.43
CA ALA A 356 4.57 18.71 -0.75
C ALA A 356 3.20 18.38 -0.10
N VAL A 357 3.22 17.88 1.14
CA VAL A 357 2.00 17.59 1.90
C VAL A 357 1.54 18.84 2.63
N PRO A 358 0.32 19.32 2.40
CA PRO A 358 -0.24 20.40 3.21
C PRO A 358 -0.32 19.95 4.68
N THR A 359 0.41 20.61 5.57
CA THR A 359 0.45 20.21 6.98
C THR A 359 -0.18 21.30 7.83
N PRO A 360 -1.23 20.99 8.61
CA PRO A 360 -1.84 21.98 9.53
C PRO A 360 -0.79 22.56 10.47
N GLY A 361 -0.82 23.88 10.67
CA GLY A 361 0.12 24.56 11.56
C GLY A 361 1.57 24.61 11.07
N LEU A 362 1.84 24.41 9.77
CA LEU A 362 3.20 24.42 9.20
C LEU A 362 3.99 25.69 9.57
N ALA A 363 3.34 26.86 9.58
CA ALA A 363 3.98 28.13 9.99
C ALA A 363 4.50 28.07 11.44
N ARG A 364 3.73 27.49 12.36
CA ARG A 364 4.15 27.29 13.78
C ARG A 364 5.34 26.33 13.85
N HIS A 365 5.33 25.25 13.07
CA HIS A 365 6.46 24.32 13.00
C HIS A 365 7.71 24.99 12.40
N ALA A 366 7.54 25.80 11.35
CA ALA A 366 8.65 26.57 10.76
C ALA A 366 9.25 27.57 11.79
N LEU A 367 8.41 28.32 12.50
CA LEU A 367 8.87 29.24 13.55
C LEU A 367 9.63 28.50 14.65
N ARG A 368 9.09 27.37 15.17
CA ARG A 368 9.78 26.54 16.17
C ARG A 368 11.10 25.97 15.66
N THR A 369 11.19 25.66 14.37
CA THR A 369 12.43 25.19 13.74
C THR A 369 13.48 26.29 13.71
N VAL A 370 13.11 27.52 13.36
CA VAL A 370 14.05 28.67 13.32
C VAL A 370 14.52 29.01 14.72
N LEU A 371 13.60 29.19 15.66
CA LEU A 371 13.93 29.52 17.06
C LEU A 371 14.73 28.44 17.78
N GLY A 372 14.55 27.17 17.38
CA GLY A 372 15.23 26.01 17.93
C GLY A 372 16.48 25.57 17.16
N ALA A 373 17.01 26.38 16.25
CA ALA A 373 18.16 26.03 15.42
C ALA A 373 19.37 25.48 16.22
N PRO A 374 19.76 26.04 17.38
CA PRO A 374 20.86 25.50 18.19
C PRO A 374 20.60 24.06 18.65
N GLN A 375 19.35 23.72 19.02
CA GLN A 375 18.96 22.38 19.46
C GLN A 375 19.02 21.38 18.28
N ILE A 376 18.62 21.82 17.09
CA ILE A 376 18.65 21.03 15.86
C ILE A 376 20.11 20.75 15.44
N LEU A 377 20.98 21.76 15.50
CA LEU A 377 22.40 21.59 15.21
C LEU A 377 23.07 20.63 16.20
N ARG A 378 22.76 20.75 17.50
CA ARG A 378 23.25 19.80 18.53
C ARG A 378 22.78 18.37 18.24
N HIS A 379 21.52 18.19 17.89
CA HIS A 379 20.97 16.87 17.51
C HIS A 379 21.71 16.27 16.31
N TYR A 380 21.93 17.07 15.27
CA TYR A 380 22.64 16.67 14.07
C TYR A 380 24.11 16.31 14.36
N ALA A 381 24.79 17.10 15.19
CA ALA A 381 26.16 16.79 15.64
C ALA A 381 26.22 15.47 16.43
N THR A 382 25.25 15.27 17.35
CA THR A 382 25.14 14.00 18.10
C THR A 382 24.91 12.81 17.15
N TRP A 383 24.01 12.98 16.17
CA TRP A 383 23.73 11.94 15.18
C TRP A 383 24.96 11.58 14.35
N ARG A 384 25.78 12.58 13.97
CA ARG A 384 27.04 12.37 13.22
C ARG A 384 28.18 11.80 14.05
N SER A 385 28.13 11.90 15.37
CA SER A 385 29.20 11.44 16.24
C SER A 385 29.33 9.91 16.36
N GLY A 386 28.35 9.17 15.79
CA GLY A 386 28.34 7.69 15.88
C GLY A 386 28.12 7.14 17.31
N ARG A 387 27.69 7.98 18.26
CA ARG A 387 27.42 7.53 19.63
C ARG A 387 26.34 6.44 19.64
N PRO A 388 26.37 5.54 20.64
CA PRO A 388 25.31 4.55 20.82
C PRO A 388 23.94 5.22 20.99
N THR A 389 22.89 4.55 20.51
CA THR A 389 21.51 5.00 20.66
C THR A 389 21.13 5.11 22.13
N GLU A 390 20.59 6.27 22.51
CA GLU A 390 20.14 6.54 23.88
C GLU A 390 18.64 6.28 24.06
N VAL A 391 17.87 6.48 23.00
CA VAL A 391 16.42 6.49 23.00
C VAL A 391 15.91 5.94 21.68
N PHE A 392 14.77 5.29 21.69
CA PHE A 392 14.07 4.89 20.45
C PHE A 392 12.84 5.74 20.25
N GLY A 393 12.69 6.33 19.05
CA GLY A 393 11.41 6.87 18.61
C GLY A 393 10.44 5.72 18.32
N ILE A 394 9.17 5.88 18.66
CA ILE A 394 8.10 4.93 18.38
C ILE A 394 7.28 5.48 17.22
N ASP A 395 7.34 4.80 16.08
CA ASP A 395 6.47 5.06 14.95
C ASP A 395 5.39 3.96 14.92
N VAL A 396 4.12 4.37 14.78
CA VAL A 396 2.97 3.44 14.69
C VAL A 396 2.46 3.44 13.27
N MET A 397 2.45 2.29 12.63
CA MET A 397 1.71 2.03 11.40
C MET A 397 0.43 1.28 11.76
N ALA A 398 -0.70 1.92 11.56
CA ALA A 398 -1.99 1.43 12.01
C ALA A 398 -2.88 0.99 10.85
N GLU A 399 -3.74 0.00 11.12
CA GLU A 399 -4.92 -0.28 10.33
C GLU A 399 -5.86 0.91 10.39
N GLN A 400 -6.50 1.24 9.28
CA GLN A 400 -7.59 2.21 9.22
C GLN A 400 -8.94 1.49 9.19
N ALA A 401 -9.90 1.98 9.96
CA ALA A 401 -11.28 1.51 9.89
C ALA A 401 -11.88 1.80 8.50
N PRO A 402 -12.49 0.81 7.82
CA PRO A 402 -13.20 1.06 6.59
C PRO A 402 -14.41 1.99 6.87
N THR A 403 -14.42 3.15 6.23
CA THR A 403 -15.52 4.12 6.37
C THR A 403 -16.02 4.60 5.02
N MET A 404 -17.34 4.63 4.85
CA MET A 404 -18.01 5.04 3.61
C MET A 404 -17.71 6.50 3.22
N SER A 405 -17.32 7.34 4.16
CA SER A 405 -16.96 8.74 3.92
C SER A 405 -15.56 8.93 3.36
N SER A 406 -14.64 7.97 3.58
CA SER A 406 -13.31 7.97 2.98
C SER A 406 -13.40 7.35 1.59
N ARG A 407 -13.17 8.14 0.53
CA ARG A 407 -13.51 7.69 -0.82
C ARG A 407 -12.74 8.36 -1.95
N VAL A 408 -12.68 7.67 -3.07
CA VAL A 408 -12.30 8.20 -4.38
C VAL A 408 -13.56 8.65 -5.13
N ARG A 409 -13.53 9.87 -5.69
CA ARG A 409 -14.62 10.44 -6.51
C ARG A 409 -14.07 10.99 -7.81
N LEU A 410 -14.95 11.25 -8.78
CA LEU A 410 -14.58 11.97 -10.00
C LEU A 410 -14.65 13.48 -9.78
N ALA A 411 -13.67 14.20 -10.32
CA ALA A 411 -13.67 15.65 -10.42
C ALA A 411 -14.35 16.11 -11.72
N GLN A 412 -14.81 17.37 -11.77
CA GLN A 412 -15.25 17.98 -13.02
C GLN A 412 -14.07 18.20 -13.99
N ARG A 413 -12.88 18.47 -13.44
CA ARG A 413 -11.66 18.66 -14.23
C ARG A 413 -11.26 17.34 -14.91
N ARG A 414 -10.86 17.44 -16.19
CA ARG A 414 -10.40 16.31 -16.99
C ARG A 414 -8.88 16.32 -17.15
N ASP A 415 -8.32 15.16 -17.39
CA ASP A 415 -6.92 14.99 -17.74
C ASP A 415 -6.68 15.23 -19.25
N ARG A 416 -5.43 14.98 -19.69
CA ARG A 416 -5.02 15.17 -21.08
C ARG A 416 -5.68 14.20 -22.08
N LEU A 417 -6.26 13.12 -21.61
CA LEU A 417 -7.04 12.16 -22.42
C LEU A 417 -8.54 12.47 -22.41
N GLY A 418 -8.97 13.57 -21.76
CA GLY A 418 -10.37 13.95 -21.65
C GLY A 418 -11.14 13.17 -20.56
N VAL A 419 -10.46 12.35 -19.75
CA VAL A 419 -11.10 11.55 -18.70
C VAL A 419 -11.19 12.37 -17.40
N PRO A 420 -12.34 12.38 -16.68
CA PRO A 420 -12.44 13.03 -15.39
C PRO A 420 -11.32 12.62 -14.43
N MET A 421 -10.66 13.60 -13.79
CA MET A 421 -9.63 13.35 -12.78
C MET A 421 -10.26 12.80 -11.49
N THR A 422 -9.43 12.29 -10.58
CA THR A 422 -9.89 11.80 -9.28
C THR A 422 -9.81 12.87 -8.19
N ILE A 423 -10.72 12.79 -7.22
CA ILE A 423 -10.63 13.43 -5.92
C ILE A 423 -10.49 12.30 -4.89
N LEU A 424 -9.38 12.29 -4.15
CA LEU A 424 -9.22 11.45 -2.97
C LEU A 424 -9.69 12.22 -1.74
N ASP A 425 -10.81 11.81 -1.17
CA ASP A 425 -11.33 12.33 0.10
C ASP A 425 -10.97 11.32 1.20
N TRP A 426 -9.74 11.46 1.73
CA TRP A 426 -9.25 10.57 2.78
C TRP A 426 -9.71 11.03 4.14
N ARG A 427 -10.34 10.14 4.91
CA ARG A 427 -10.89 10.46 6.22
C ARG A 427 -10.53 9.41 7.25
N LEU A 428 -10.09 9.88 8.42
CA LEU A 428 -9.91 9.10 9.63
C LEU A 428 -11.06 9.38 10.59
N THR A 429 -11.36 8.39 11.43
CA THR A 429 -12.41 8.45 12.45
C THR A 429 -11.81 8.56 13.85
N SER A 430 -12.64 8.78 14.88
CA SER A 430 -12.19 8.70 16.27
C SER A 430 -11.68 7.31 16.62
N ALA A 431 -12.29 6.25 16.07
CA ALA A 431 -11.86 4.87 16.30
C ALA A 431 -10.40 4.61 15.86
N ASP A 432 -9.96 5.22 14.74
CA ASP A 432 -8.57 5.13 14.29
C ASP A 432 -7.62 5.73 15.33
N TRP A 433 -7.93 6.93 15.81
CA TRP A 433 -7.12 7.65 16.80
C TRP A 433 -7.14 7.00 18.18
N ASP A 434 -8.30 6.53 18.62
CA ASP A 434 -8.47 5.87 19.92
C ASP A 434 -7.67 4.57 19.94
N SER A 435 -7.71 3.80 18.83
CA SER A 435 -6.92 2.57 18.68
C SER A 435 -5.41 2.86 18.73
N ILE A 436 -4.93 3.88 18.03
CA ILE A 436 -3.51 4.25 18.06
C ILE A 436 -3.07 4.65 19.46
N ARG A 437 -3.83 5.51 20.15
CA ARG A 437 -3.51 5.95 21.53
C ARG A 437 -3.48 4.77 22.50
N ARG A 438 -4.53 3.95 22.48
CA ARG A 438 -4.66 2.82 23.39
C ARG A 438 -3.58 1.75 23.14
N THR A 439 -3.20 1.52 21.88
CA THR A 439 -2.06 0.64 21.54
C THR A 439 -0.77 1.11 22.20
N VAL A 440 -0.46 2.40 22.13
CA VAL A 440 0.76 2.97 22.74
C VAL A 440 0.72 2.92 24.27
N GLU A 441 -0.45 3.12 24.88
CA GLU A 441 -0.64 3.02 26.34
C GLU A 441 -0.38 1.59 26.84
N ILE A 442 -0.99 0.58 26.20
CA ILE A 442 -0.82 -0.83 26.56
C ILE A 442 0.64 -1.26 26.35
N PHE A 443 1.23 -0.89 25.22
CA PHE A 443 2.65 -1.15 24.96
C PHE A 443 3.55 -0.52 26.04
N GLY A 444 3.27 0.72 26.44
CA GLY A 444 4.02 1.42 27.49
C GLY A 444 3.90 0.76 28.86
N GLY A 445 2.73 0.21 29.18
CA GLY A 445 2.51 -0.61 30.37
C GLY A 445 3.37 -1.88 30.36
N ALA A 446 3.27 -2.66 29.28
CA ALA A 446 4.03 -3.90 29.11
C ALA A 446 5.54 -3.69 29.16
N VAL A 447 6.05 -2.63 28.53
CA VAL A 447 7.48 -2.26 28.56
C VAL A 447 7.95 -1.96 29.99
N ARG A 448 7.16 -1.25 30.79
CA ARG A 448 7.47 -0.89 32.18
C ARG A 448 7.43 -2.11 33.08
N GLU A 449 6.39 -2.93 32.97
CA GLU A 449 6.23 -4.15 33.77
C GLU A 449 7.35 -5.16 33.53
N ALA A 450 7.86 -5.22 32.29
CA ALA A 450 8.99 -6.08 31.93
C ALA A 450 10.37 -5.50 32.30
N GLY A 451 10.46 -4.30 32.90
CA GLY A 451 11.73 -3.66 33.24
C GLY A 451 12.55 -3.23 32.00
N VAL A 452 11.96 -3.15 30.83
CA VAL A 452 12.66 -2.81 29.58
C VAL A 452 12.94 -1.32 29.50
N GLY A 453 12.05 -0.49 30.08
CA GLY A 453 12.21 0.95 30.07
C GLY A 453 10.92 1.73 30.28
N THR A 454 10.92 2.98 29.86
CA THR A 454 9.77 3.88 29.98
C THR A 454 9.36 4.41 28.60
N VAL A 455 8.06 4.32 28.30
CA VAL A 455 7.47 4.92 27.10
C VAL A 455 6.91 6.30 27.44
N ILE A 456 7.33 7.30 26.66
CA ILE A 456 6.80 8.67 26.70
C ILE A 456 5.97 8.88 25.44
N SER A 457 4.64 8.87 25.58
CA SER A 457 3.73 9.16 24.46
C SER A 457 3.73 10.65 24.12
N THR A 458 3.68 10.95 22.82
CA THR A 458 3.46 12.30 22.30
C THR A 458 2.03 12.50 21.80
N LEU A 459 1.21 11.46 21.89
CA LEU A 459 -0.20 11.49 21.51
C LEU A 459 -1.03 12.14 22.62
N GLY A 460 -1.91 13.06 22.25
CA GLY A 460 -2.78 13.74 23.23
C GLY A 460 -2.20 14.98 23.92
N VAL A 461 -0.91 15.27 23.75
CA VAL A 461 -0.26 16.47 24.33
C VAL A 461 -0.63 17.75 23.57
N GLU A 462 -1.03 17.63 22.32
CA GLU A 462 -1.42 18.78 21.49
C GLU A 462 -2.94 18.76 21.22
N LYS A 463 -3.54 19.96 21.15
CA LYS A 463 -4.97 20.14 20.79
C LYS A 463 -5.33 19.62 19.39
N HIS A 464 -4.35 19.34 18.55
CA HIS A 464 -4.52 18.80 17.21
C HIS A 464 -3.87 17.42 17.12
N PRO A 465 -4.47 16.49 16.34
CA PRO A 465 -3.82 15.21 16.05
C PRO A 465 -2.40 15.44 15.52
N PRO A 466 -1.44 14.58 15.88
CA PRO A 466 -0.11 14.65 15.27
C PRO A 466 -0.22 14.56 13.75
N ALA A 467 0.79 15.05 13.05
CA ALA A 467 0.83 14.91 11.59
C ALA A 467 0.76 13.43 11.21
N VAL A 468 -0.30 13.08 10.50
CA VAL A 468 -0.52 11.74 9.96
C VAL A 468 -0.04 11.71 8.52
N PHE A 469 0.62 10.63 8.17
CA PHE A 469 1.05 10.38 6.81
C PHE A 469 0.50 9.02 6.34
N GLY A 470 0.12 8.93 5.07
CA GLY A 470 -0.14 7.66 4.43
C GLY A 470 1.16 6.97 4.03
N ASN A 471 1.10 5.66 3.83
CA ASN A 471 2.22 4.83 3.36
C ASN A 471 2.09 4.45 1.87
N TRP A 472 1.20 5.12 1.12
CA TRP A 472 0.85 4.80 -0.27
C TRP A 472 0.23 3.40 -0.41
N HIS A 473 -0.42 2.93 0.65
CA HIS A 473 -1.12 1.66 0.72
C HIS A 473 -2.60 1.85 0.41
N HIS A 474 -2.91 2.13 -0.85
CA HIS A 474 -4.28 2.41 -1.31
C HIS A 474 -5.12 1.13 -1.33
N LEU A 475 -6.14 1.04 -0.48
CA LEU A 475 -6.96 -0.14 -0.27
C LEU A 475 -8.47 0.18 -0.34
N GLY A 476 -9.31 -0.85 -0.51
CA GLY A 476 -10.71 -0.88 -0.16
C GLY A 476 -11.72 -0.29 -1.15
N THR A 477 -11.29 0.39 -2.20
CA THR A 477 -12.19 1.16 -3.11
C THR A 477 -13.12 0.32 -3.99
N THR A 478 -12.91 -0.99 -4.03
CA THR A 478 -13.78 -1.99 -4.69
C THR A 478 -13.90 -3.22 -3.81
N ARG A 479 -14.25 -2.99 -2.57
CA ARG A 479 -14.24 -3.90 -1.45
C ARG A 479 -14.91 -5.24 -1.76
N MET A 480 -14.27 -6.33 -1.31
CA MET A 480 -14.78 -7.69 -1.44
C MET A 480 -15.85 -7.98 -0.38
N HIS A 481 -16.99 -8.53 -0.78
CA HIS A 481 -18.02 -9.03 0.11
C HIS A 481 -18.95 -9.97 -0.65
N ARG A 482 -19.50 -11.03 0.01
CA ARG A 482 -20.48 -11.94 -0.64
C ARG A 482 -21.80 -11.27 -0.96
N ASP A 483 -22.24 -10.36 -0.09
CA ASP A 483 -23.45 -9.57 -0.30
C ASP A 483 -23.13 -8.35 -1.20
N PRO A 484 -23.78 -8.23 -2.38
CA PRO A 484 -23.58 -7.10 -3.28
C PRO A 484 -24.04 -5.76 -2.71
N ALA A 485 -24.84 -5.75 -1.63
CA ALA A 485 -25.21 -4.54 -0.92
C ALA A 485 -24.05 -3.98 -0.06
N ARG A 486 -23.01 -4.78 0.19
CA ARG A 486 -21.90 -4.46 1.08
C ARG A 486 -20.52 -4.49 0.40
N GLY A 487 -20.43 -4.97 -0.84
CA GLY A 487 -19.20 -5.05 -1.61
C GLY A 487 -19.37 -4.81 -3.10
N VAL A 488 -18.27 -4.51 -3.77
CA VAL A 488 -18.22 -4.32 -5.22
C VAL A 488 -17.88 -5.63 -5.93
N VAL A 489 -17.05 -6.48 -5.28
CA VAL A 489 -16.67 -7.79 -5.83
C VAL A 489 -17.02 -8.93 -4.87
N ASP A 490 -17.25 -10.12 -5.43
CA ASP A 490 -17.44 -11.36 -4.68
C ASP A 490 -16.11 -11.93 -4.14
N GLU A 491 -16.16 -13.07 -3.44
CA GLU A 491 -14.96 -13.75 -2.88
C GLU A 491 -13.94 -14.22 -3.93
N ASN A 492 -14.32 -14.27 -5.20
CA ASN A 492 -13.44 -14.58 -6.33
C ASN A 492 -13.00 -13.32 -7.08
N CYS A 493 -13.19 -12.15 -6.48
CA CYS A 493 -12.81 -10.85 -7.07
C CYS A 493 -13.62 -10.48 -8.34
N ARG A 494 -14.73 -11.15 -8.64
CA ARG A 494 -15.60 -10.81 -9.75
C ARG A 494 -16.54 -9.66 -9.34
N VAL A 495 -16.66 -8.65 -10.19
CA VAL A 495 -17.62 -7.55 -9.97
C VAL A 495 -19.04 -8.11 -9.94
N HIS A 496 -19.80 -7.79 -8.89
CA HIS A 496 -21.18 -8.22 -8.79
C HIS A 496 -21.99 -7.80 -10.02
N GLU A 497 -22.91 -8.66 -10.46
CA GLU A 497 -23.76 -8.44 -11.65
C GLU A 497 -22.99 -8.39 -12.98
N MET A 498 -21.68 -8.67 -12.98
CA MET A 498 -20.86 -8.81 -14.18
C MET A 498 -20.41 -10.25 -14.35
N THR A 499 -20.44 -10.75 -15.58
CA THR A 499 -20.09 -12.16 -15.86
C THR A 499 -18.61 -12.39 -16.18
N ASN A 500 -17.90 -11.35 -16.62
CA ASN A 500 -16.53 -11.46 -17.13
C ASN A 500 -15.58 -10.33 -16.67
N LEU A 501 -15.93 -9.59 -15.61
CA LEU A 501 -15.10 -8.51 -15.09
C LEU A 501 -14.62 -8.85 -13.67
N TYR A 502 -13.31 -8.86 -13.51
CA TYR A 502 -12.63 -9.14 -12.24
C TYR A 502 -11.74 -7.96 -11.83
N ILE A 503 -11.45 -7.85 -10.53
CA ILE A 503 -10.58 -6.81 -9.99
C ILE A 503 -9.46 -7.47 -9.20
N ALA A 504 -8.20 -7.03 -9.45
CA ALA A 504 -7.02 -7.47 -8.72
C ALA A 504 -6.31 -6.28 -8.05
N GLY A 505 -5.74 -6.53 -6.88
CA GLY A 505 -4.97 -5.53 -6.14
C GLY A 505 -5.61 -5.13 -4.82
N GLY A 506 -5.02 -4.13 -4.16
CA GLY A 506 -5.48 -3.70 -2.83
C GLY A 506 -6.89 -3.08 -2.77
N SER A 507 -7.46 -2.72 -3.92
CA SER A 507 -8.81 -2.15 -3.98
C SER A 507 -9.89 -3.11 -3.45
N VAL A 508 -9.67 -4.44 -3.55
CA VAL A 508 -10.64 -5.45 -3.11
C VAL A 508 -10.60 -5.75 -1.62
N PHE A 509 -9.62 -5.21 -0.88
CA PHE A 509 -9.44 -5.51 0.54
C PHE A 509 -10.63 -5.01 1.39
N PRO A 510 -11.30 -5.87 2.17
CA PRO A 510 -12.31 -5.46 3.15
C PRO A 510 -11.72 -4.68 4.32
N THR A 511 -10.52 -5.07 4.78
CA THR A 511 -9.76 -4.46 5.88
C THR A 511 -8.29 -4.38 5.50
N GLY A 512 -7.55 -3.47 6.11
CA GLY A 512 -6.14 -3.21 5.79
C GLY A 512 -5.15 -4.04 6.60
N GLY A 513 -5.53 -4.53 7.79
CA GLY A 513 -4.55 -5.02 8.76
C GLY A 513 -3.46 -3.98 9.04
N TYR A 514 -2.34 -4.40 9.59
CA TYR A 514 -1.17 -3.52 9.81
C TYR A 514 -0.01 -3.81 8.86
N ALA A 515 0.02 -4.99 8.24
CA ALA A 515 1.12 -5.39 7.39
C ALA A 515 1.07 -4.68 6.03
N ASN A 516 2.24 -4.40 5.46
CA ASN A 516 2.30 -3.84 4.11
C ASN A 516 1.55 -4.74 3.12
N PRO A 517 0.65 -4.22 2.28
CA PRO A 517 -0.33 -5.04 1.56
C PRO A 517 0.27 -5.80 0.36
N SER A 518 1.52 -5.51 -0.02
CA SER A 518 2.10 -6.01 -1.28
C SER A 518 2.10 -7.54 -1.38
N LEU A 519 2.50 -8.24 -0.31
CA LEU A 519 2.54 -9.70 -0.30
C LEU A 519 1.12 -10.30 -0.43
N THR A 520 0.14 -9.73 0.27
CA THR A 520 -1.27 -10.14 0.20
C THR A 520 -1.88 -9.84 -1.17
N ILE A 521 -1.52 -8.69 -1.79
CA ILE A 521 -1.93 -8.37 -3.17
C ILE A 521 -1.43 -9.44 -4.15
N VAL A 522 -0.17 -9.86 -4.04
CA VAL A 522 0.40 -10.90 -4.90
C VAL A 522 -0.28 -12.24 -4.65
N ALA A 523 -0.49 -12.63 -3.40
CA ALA A 523 -1.18 -13.88 -3.03
C ALA A 523 -2.62 -13.95 -3.60
N LEU A 524 -3.41 -12.88 -3.42
CA LEU A 524 -4.75 -12.78 -4.01
C LEU A 524 -4.74 -12.80 -5.55
N SER A 525 -3.72 -12.18 -6.16
CA SER A 525 -3.58 -12.17 -7.62
C SER A 525 -3.29 -13.58 -8.17
N LEU A 526 -2.46 -14.36 -7.48
CA LEU A 526 -2.20 -15.76 -7.81
C LEU A 526 -3.46 -16.63 -7.62
N ARG A 527 -4.21 -16.41 -6.52
CA ARG A 527 -5.49 -17.08 -6.29
C ARG A 527 -6.50 -16.76 -7.40
N LEU A 528 -6.57 -15.50 -7.83
CA LEU A 528 -7.44 -15.11 -8.95
C LEU A 528 -6.97 -15.76 -10.27
N ALA A 529 -5.67 -15.83 -10.53
CA ALA A 529 -5.16 -16.50 -11.72
C ALA A 529 -5.54 -18.00 -11.74
N ASP A 530 -5.45 -18.68 -10.60
CA ASP A 530 -5.87 -20.09 -10.47
C ASP A 530 -7.38 -20.24 -10.69
N HIS A 531 -8.19 -19.32 -10.15
CA HIS A 531 -9.64 -19.29 -10.39
C HIS A 531 -9.98 -19.10 -11.87
N LEU A 532 -9.33 -18.14 -12.55
CA LEU A 532 -9.57 -17.88 -13.97
C LEU A 532 -9.17 -19.08 -14.87
N ARG A 533 -8.17 -19.87 -14.47
CA ARG A 533 -7.75 -21.08 -15.19
C ARG A 533 -8.71 -22.26 -14.99
N SER A 534 -9.36 -22.34 -13.83
CA SER A 534 -10.28 -23.41 -13.48
C SER A 534 -11.72 -23.16 -13.93
N THR A 535 -12.06 -21.92 -14.27
CA THR A 535 -13.41 -21.56 -14.72
C THR A 535 -13.52 -21.92 -16.21
N PRO A 536 -14.44 -22.84 -16.60
CA PRO A 536 -14.67 -23.13 -18.02
C PRO A 536 -15.05 -21.86 -18.78
N ASN A 537 -14.44 -21.69 -19.96
CA ASN A 537 -14.72 -20.55 -20.85
C ASN A 537 -16.06 -20.66 -21.56
#